data_9817f07d7d330e8adbc444cbcf7aa937
#
_entry.id   9817f07d7d330e8adbc444cbcf7aa937
#
_cell.length_a   1.000
_cell.length_b   1.000
_cell.length_c   1.000
_cell.angle_alpha   90.00
_cell.angle_beta   90.00
_cell.angle_gamma   90.00
#
_symmetry.space_group_name_H-M   'P 1'
#
loop_
_entity.id
_entity.type
_entity.pdbx_description
1 polymer ?
#
loop_
_entity_poly.entity_id
_entity_poly.type
_entity_poly.pdbx_seq_one_letter_code
_entity_poly.pdbx_strand_id
1 'polypeptide(L)'
;MGFVQEERRAIVDTMQQVGPDAPTLCAGWTVRDLLAHLVLRESRPDAAPGILLPPLAGYTARVQESVARRNFGELLDAVRSGPPWYSPLRYLDEKANLVEYIVHHEDVRRAHEGWEPRELPAPVRGALWKAATMLGRRAYSSAPVPVTLEAPGRSGVRVHGGGGAGVTLRGEPEELLLHAFGRDAVRIDADGPAESARAVREMKRTIP
;
A
#
# COMPACT_ATOMS: atom_id res chain seq x y z
N MET A 1 14.76 -10.26 14.70
CA MET A 1 13.42 -10.45 14.10
C MET A 1 13.35 -9.43 12.99
N GLY A 2 12.89 -9.78 11.77
CA GLY A 2 12.86 -8.82 10.65
C GLY A 2 11.73 -7.80 10.82
N PHE A 3 11.92 -6.58 10.29
CA PHE A 3 10.93 -5.50 10.36
C PHE A 3 9.54 -5.92 9.85
N VAL A 4 9.48 -6.73 8.79
CA VAL A 4 8.20 -7.23 8.24
C VAL A 4 7.43 -8.04 9.28
N GLN A 5 8.11 -8.84 10.11
CA GLN A 5 7.45 -9.61 11.16
C GLN A 5 6.94 -8.71 12.31
N GLU A 6 7.63 -7.62 12.60
CA GLU A 6 7.17 -6.63 13.57
C GLU A 6 5.95 -5.87 13.01
N GLU A 7 6.01 -5.45 11.76
CA GLU A 7 4.90 -4.77 11.09
C GLU A 7 3.65 -5.67 10.97
N ARG A 8 3.86 -6.96 10.68
CA ARG A 8 2.80 -7.98 10.66
C ARG A 8 2.06 -8.09 12.00
N ARG A 9 2.79 -8.05 13.11
CA ARG A 9 2.18 -8.04 14.44
C ARG A 9 1.46 -6.74 14.70
N ALA A 10 2.08 -5.61 14.36
CA ALA A 10 1.51 -4.30 14.59
C ALA A 10 0.20 -4.09 13.81
N ILE A 11 0.11 -4.49 12.54
CA ILE A 11 -1.16 -4.39 11.79
C ILE A 11 -2.25 -5.29 12.39
N VAL A 12 -1.89 -6.51 12.82
CA VAL A 12 -2.85 -7.43 13.46
C VAL A 12 -3.39 -6.84 14.76
N ASP A 13 -2.51 -6.26 15.59
CA ASP A 13 -2.91 -5.64 16.85
C ASP A 13 -3.80 -4.40 16.59
N THR A 14 -3.48 -3.59 15.58
CA THR A 14 -4.33 -2.47 15.15
C THR A 14 -5.69 -2.95 14.66
N MET A 15 -5.74 -3.97 13.78
CA MET A 15 -7.00 -4.55 13.28
C MET A 15 -7.85 -5.14 14.41
N GLN A 16 -7.22 -5.81 15.37
CA GLN A 16 -7.92 -6.34 16.56
C GLN A 16 -8.52 -5.23 17.41
N GLN A 17 -7.81 -4.12 17.57
CA GLN A 17 -8.25 -2.97 18.37
C GLN A 17 -9.44 -2.24 17.74
N VAL A 18 -9.40 -1.99 16.42
CA VAL A 18 -10.46 -1.24 15.72
C VAL A 18 -11.67 -2.11 15.37
N GLY A 19 -11.49 -3.43 15.28
CA GLY A 19 -12.55 -4.39 15.00
C GLY A 19 -12.81 -4.65 13.50
N PRO A 20 -13.58 -5.71 13.19
CA PRO A 20 -13.76 -6.21 11.83
C PRO A 20 -14.50 -5.26 10.89
N ASP A 21 -15.42 -4.46 11.41
CA ASP A 21 -16.32 -3.61 10.61
C ASP A 21 -15.79 -2.18 10.45
N ALA A 22 -14.61 -1.88 11.02
CA ALA A 22 -13.97 -0.58 10.89
C ALA A 22 -13.60 -0.28 9.42
N PRO A 23 -13.66 1.01 9.00
CA PRO A 23 -13.30 1.41 7.64
C PRO A 23 -11.80 1.25 7.38
N THR A 24 -11.44 1.18 6.09
CA THR A 24 -10.06 1.29 5.61
C THR A 24 -9.96 2.31 4.48
N LEU A 25 -8.74 2.73 4.09
CA LEU A 25 -8.53 3.55 2.90
C LEU A 25 -8.69 2.74 1.59
N CYS A 26 -8.78 1.42 1.65
CA CYS A 26 -9.14 0.59 0.50
C CYS A 26 -10.63 0.78 0.20
N ALA A 27 -10.95 1.43 -0.92
CA ALA A 27 -12.31 1.80 -1.27
C ALA A 27 -13.30 0.61 -1.18
N GLY A 28 -14.30 0.74 -0.32
CA GLY A 28 -15.34 -0.25 -0.10
C GLY A 28 -14.95 -1.45 0.77
N TRP A 29 -13.72 -1.47 1.34
CA TRP A 29 -13.27 -2.55 2.22
C TRP A 29 -13.32 -2.17 3.69
N THR A 30 -13.86 -3.07 4.48
CA THR A 30 -13.71 -3.08 5.94
C THR A 30 -12.36 -3.70 6.33
N VAL A 31 -12.02 -3.61 7.61
CA VAL A 31 -10.85 -4.31 8.18
C VAL A 31 -10.95 -5.82 7.95
N ARG A 32 -12.14 -6.41 8.00
CA ARG A 32 -12.38 -7.83 7.70
C ARG A 32 -12.01 -8.18 6.26
N ASP A 33 -12.38 -7.33 5.30
CA ASP A 33 -12.09 -7.55 3.88
C ASP A 33 -10.59 -7.46 3.60
N LEU A 34 -9.93 -6.46 4.20
CA LEU A 34 -8.49 -6.28 4.10
C LEU A 34 -7.72 -7.44 4.75
N LEU A 35 -8.18 -7.91 5.91
CA LEU A 35 -7.60 -9.07 6.58
C LEU A 35 -7.76 -10.34 5.74
N ALA A 36 -8.94 -10.53 5.12
CA ALA A 36 -9.18 -11.65 4.20
C ALA A 36 -8.28 -11.58 2.96
N HIS A 37 -8.01 -10.36 2.43
CA HIS A 37 -7.05 -10.13 1.37
C HIS A 37 -5.64 -10.58 1.75
N LEU A 38 -5.14 -10.18 2.92
CA LEU A 38 -3.82 -10.58 3.41
C LEU A 38 -3.71 -12.11 3.57
N VAL A 39 -4.74 -12.75 4.16
CA VAL A 39 -4.78 -14.22 4.29
C VAL A 39 -4.79 -14.91 2.93
N LEU A 40 -5.64 -14.44 1.99
CA LEU A 40 -5.69 -14.99 0.63
C LEU A 40 -4.33 -14.89 -0.05
N ARG A 41 -3.74 -13.70 -0.03
CA ARG A 41 -2.45 -13.44 -0.67
C ARG A 41 -1.37 -14.39 -0.18
N GLU A 42 -1.34 -14.70 1.11
CA GLU A 42 -0.31 -15.54 1.71
C GLU A 42 -0.60 -17.04 1.66
N SER A 43 -1.86 -17.44 1.75
CA SER A 43 -2.23 -18.85 1.91
C SER A 43 -2.93 -19.48 0.71
N ARG A 44 -3.29 -18.69 -0.34
CA ARG A 44 -4.02 -19.17 -1.51
C ARG A 44 -3.26 -18.87 -2.81
N PRO A 45 -2.17 -19.60 -3.09
CA PRO A 45 -1.36 -19.37 -4.30
C PRO A 45 -2.15 -19.64 -5.59
N ASP A 46 -3.25 -20.34 -5.52
CA ASP A 46 -4.21 -20.55 -6.62
C ASP A 46 -5.05 -19.30 -6.95
N ALA A 47 -5.35 -18.48 -5.94
CA ALA A 47 -6.20 -17.30 -6.07
C ALA A 47 -5.41 -15.98 -6.07
N ALA A 48 -4.26 -15.92 -5.41
CA ALA A 48 -3.43 -14.71 -5.30
C ALA A 48 -3.03 -14.06 -6.65
N PRO A 49 -2.78 -14.82 -7.75
CA PRO A 49 -2.46 -14.21 -9.04
C PRO A 49 -3.52 -13.23 -9.57
N GLY A 50 -4.80 -13.41 -9.24
CA GLY A 50 -5.86 -12.53 -9.70
C GLY A 50 -5.89 -11.16 -9.00
N ILE A 51 -5.05 -10.93 -7.99
CA ILE A 51 -4.79 -9.59 -7.43
C ILE A 51 -4.14 -8.70 -8.50
N LEU A 52 -3.26 -9.28 -9.34
CA LEU A 52 -2.51 -8.56 -10.36
C LEU A 52 -3.01 -8.83 -11.79
N LEU A 53 -3.72 -9.95 -12.01
CA LEU A 53 -4.12 -10.43 -13.33
C LEU A 53 -5.65 -10.28 -13.52
N PRO A 54 -6.14 -9.28 -14.29
CA PRO A 54 -7.56 -9.02 -14.47
C PRO A 54 -8.42 -10.24 -14.88
N PRO A 55 -7.95 -11.17 -15.75
CA PRO A 55 -8.74 -12.34 -16.10
C PRO A 55 -9.07 -13.27 -14.93
N LEU A 56 -8.26 -13.25 -13.87
CA LEU A 56 -8.43 -14.08 -12.67
C LEU A 56 -9.11 -13.35 -11.52
N ALA A 57 -9.35 -12.03 -11.65
CA ALA A 57 -9.88 -11.17 -10.56
C ALA A 57 -11.24 -11.69 -10.03
N GLY A 58 -12.12 -12.18 -10.88
CA GLY A 58 -13.42 -12.72 -10.47
C GLY A 58 -13.31 -14.00 -9.63
N TYR A 59 -12.31 -14.84 -9.86
CA TYR A 59 -12.03 -15.99 -9.01
C TYR A 59 -11.46 -15.55 -7.67
N THR A 60 -10.49 -14.65 -7.69
CA THR A 60 -9.87 -14.08 -6.49
C THR A 60 -10.90 -13.42 -5.59
N ALA A 61 -11.81 -12.60 -6.14
CA ALA A 61 -12.87 -11.95 -5.37
C ALA A 61 -13.78 -12.97 -4.65
N ARG A 62 -14.20 -14.04 -5.33
CA ARG A 62 -15.02 -15.10 -4.70
C ARG A 62 -14.28 -15.83 -3.59
N VAL A 63 -12.99 -16.10 -3.77
CA VAL A 63 -12.17 -16.73 -2.74
C VAL A 63 -11.99 -15.78 -1.56
N GLN A 64 -11.71 -14.50 -1.79
CA GLN A 64 -11.59 -13.47 -0.73
C GLN A 64 -12.88 -13.36 0.08
N GLU A 65 -14.04 -13.30 -0.57
CA GLU A 65 -15.34 -13.29 0.11
C GLU A 65 -15.54 -14.54 0.98
N SER A 66 -15.17 -15.72 0.47
CA SER A 66 -15.23 -16.96 1.26
C SER A 66 -14.31 -16.93 2.48
N VAL A 67 -13.10 -16.36 2.34
CA VAL A 67 -12.16 -16.19 3.45
C VAL A 67 -12.71 -15.19 4.47
N ALA A 68 -13.30 -14.08 4.02
CA ALA A 68 -13.87 -13.04 4.89
C ALA A 68 -15.01 -13.55 5.80
N ARG A 69 -15.70 -14.65 5.41
CA ARG A 69 -16.75 -15.28 6.25
C ARG A 69 -16.21 -16.11 7.42
N ARG A 70 -14.90 -16.37 7.47
CA ARG A 70 -14.27 -17.10 8.56
C ARG A 70 -14.30 -16.31 9.86
N ASN A 71 -14.04 -16.98 10.99
CA ASN A 71 -13.90 -16.33 12.27
C ASN A 71 -12.79 -15.25 12.22
N PHE A 72 -13.08 -14.04 12.72
CA PHE A 72 -12.16 -12.91 12.67
C PHE A 72 -10.86 -13.19 13.42
N GLY A 73 -10.95 -13.83 14.60
CA GLY A 73 -9.77 -14.23 15.39
C GLY A 73 -8.86 -15.22 14.63
N GLU A 74 -9.46 -16.21 13.94
CA GLU A 74 -8.69 -17.14 13.10
C GLU A 74 -7.96 -16.44 11.94
N LEU A 75 -8.58 -15.42 11.35
CA LEU A 75 -7.94 -14.62 10.30
C LEU A 75 -6.76 -13.80 10.85
N LEU A 76 -6.93 -13.19 12.03
CA LEU A 76 -5.84 -12.48 12.73
C LEU A 76 -4.68 -13.42 13.03
N ASP A 77 -4.97 -14.61 13.55
CA ASP A 77 -3.94 -15.62 13.87
C ASP A 77 -3.24 -16.13 12.61
N ALA A 78 -3.95 -16.30 11.51
CA ALA A 78 -3.36 -16.69 10.24
C ALA A 78 -2.35 -15.64 9.74
N VAL A 79 -2.70 -14.35 9.77
CA VAL A 79 -1.77 -13.27 9.40
C VAL A 79 -0.62 -13.17 10.40
N ARG A 80 -0.88 -13.26 11.70
CA ARG A 80 0.16 -13.22 12.75
C ARG A 80 1.21 -14.32 12.59
N SER A 81 0.77 -15.52 12.18
CA SER A 81 1.63 -16.68 11.97
C SER A 81 2.50 -16.60 10.71
N GLY A 82 2.07 -15.77 9.75
CA GLY A 82 2.76 -15.59 8.48
C GLY A 82 2.45 -16.67 7.43
N PRO A 83 3.09 -16.57 6.25
CA PRO A 83 2.80 -17.47 5.15
C PRO A 83 3.03 -18.93 5.53
N PRO A 84 2.10 -19.86 5.19
CA PRO A 84 2.26 -21.27 5.45
C PRO A 84 3.45 -21.86 4.67
N TRP A 85 3.89 -23.04 5.06
CA TRP A 85 5.09 -23.67 4.50
C TRP A 85 5.06 -23.89 2.98
N TYR A 86 3.88 -24.05 2.40
CA TYR A 86 3.67 -24.24 0.96
C TYR A 86 3.57 -22.92 0.17
N SER A 87 3.52 -21.79 0.86
CA SER A 87 3.40 -20.48 0.21
C SER A 87 4.76 -20.01 -0.33
N PRO A 88 4.84 -19.61 -1.60
CA PRO A 88 6.06 -19.01 -2.15
C PRO A 88 6.50 -17.76 -1.41
N LEU A 89 5.53 -17.01 -0.82
CA LEU A 89 5.79 -15.79 -0.08
C LEU A 89 6.56 -16.01 1.21
N ARG A 90 6.57 -17.24 1.75
CA ARG A 90 7.39 -17.58 2.91
C ARG A 90 8.88 -17.32 2.68
N TYR A 91 9.35 -17.55 1.46
CA TYR A 91 10.76 -17.38 1.08
C TYR A 91 11.07 -15.96 0.55
N LEU A 92 10.05 -15.19 0.22
CA LEU A 92 10.15 -13.83 -0.29
C LEU A 92 9.66 -12.79 0.72
N ASP A 93 9.43 -13.19 1.97
CA ASP A 93 8.65 -12.44 2.97
C ASP A 93 9.17 -11.00 3.19
N GLU A 94 10.47 -10.82 3.39
CA GLU A 94 11.01 -9.49 3.72
C GLU A 94 10.89 -8.45 2.59
N LYS A 95 11.03 -8.87 1.33
CA LYS A 95 11.02 -7.92 0.20
C LYS A 95 9.64 -7.72 -0.41
N ALA A 96 8.90 -8.81 -0.58
CA ALA A 96 7.59 -8.78 -1.21
C ALA A 96 6.49 -8.27 -0.27
N ASN A 97 6.66 -8.47 1.04
CA ASN A 97 5.65 -8.14 2.02
C ASN A 97 5.88 -6.79 2.72
N LEU A 98 7.10 -6.21 2.66
CA LEU A 98 7.38 -4.92 3.30
C LEU A 98 6.41 -3.82 2.86
N VAL A 99 6.30 -3.61 1.54
CA VAL A 99 5.42 -2.58 0.97
C VAL A 99 3.96 -2.88 1.30
N GLU A 100 3.55 -4.13 1.11
CA GLU A 100 2.19 -4.60 1.36
C GLU A 100 1.74 -4.32 2.80
N TYR A 101 2.54 -4.76 3.78
CA TYR A 101 2.20 -4.58 5.19
C TYR A 101 2.21 -3.13 5.63
N ILE A 102 3.16 -2.31 5.14
CA ILE A 102 3.18 -0.88 5.46
C ILE A 102 1.97 -0.17 4.86
N VAL A 103 1.69 -0.38 3.56
CA VAL A 103 0.56 0.28 2.90
C VAL A 103 -0.75 -0.09 3.57
N HIS A 104 -0.98 -1.37 3.82
CA HIS A 104 -2.23 -1.82 4.43
C HIS A 104 -2.36 -1.52 5.92
N HIS A 105 -1.24 -1.42 6.65
CA HIS A 105 -1.30 -0.92 8.02
C HIS A 105 -1.71 0.57 8.04
N GLU A 106 -1.15 1.37 7.15
CA GLU A 106 -1.57 2.76 6.99
C GLU A 106 -3.02 2.88 6.48
N ASP A 107 -3.51 1.95 5.65
CA ASP A 107 -4.90 1.91 5.22
C ASP A 107 -5.87 1.75 6.41
N VAL A 108 -5.50 0.98 7.43
CA VAL A 108 -6.30 0.85 8.66
C VAL A 108 -6.13 2.06 9.57
N ARG A 109 -4.90 2.50 9.82
CA ARG A 109 -4.59 3.60 10.73
C ARG A 109 -5.18 4.93 10.28
N ARG A 110 -5.07 5.24 8.98
CA ARG A 110 -5.46 6.54 8.40
C ARG A 110 -6.92 6.62 7.99
N ALA A 111 -7.68 5.56 8.13
CA ALA A 111 -9.13 5.59 7.91
C ALA A 111 -9.90 6.31 9.04
N HIS A 112 -9.20 6.67 10.12
CA HIS A 112 -9.77 7.38 11.27
C HIS A 112 -9.22 8.81 11.36
N GLU A 113 -10.02 9.73 11.86
CA GLU A 113 -9.57 11.10 12.11
C GLU A 113 -8.46 11.14 13.16
N GLY A 114 -7.58 12.13 13.07
CA GLY A 114 -6.49 12.31 14.03
C GLY A 114 -5.27 11.40 13.81
N TRP A 115 -5.17 10.73 12.66
CA TRP A 115 -3.97 9.96 12.32
C TRP A 115 -2.74 10.86 12.17
N GLU A 116 -1.60 10.33 12.57
CA GLU A 116 -0.30 10.99 12.39
C GLU A 116 0.67 10.06 11.66
N PRO A 117 1.59 10.61 10.83
CA PRO A 117 2.66 9.82 10.22
C PRO A 117 3.49 9.10 11.29
N ARG A 118 3.97 7.89 10.96
CA ARG A 118 4.86 7.13 11.84
C ARG A 118 6.31 7.42 11.50
N GLU A 119 7.18 7.41 12.50
CA GLU A 119 8.61 7.34 12.26
C GLU A 119 9.02 5.91 11.89
N LEU A 120 9.55 5.74 10.68
CA LEU A 120 10.05 4.46 10.20
C LEU A 120 11.60 4.43 10.23
N PRO A 121 12.22 3.27 10.52
CA PRO A 121 13.67 3.14 10.50
C PRO A 121 14.28 3.50 9.14
N ALA A 122 15.48 4.10 9.14
CA ALA A 122 16.15 4.55 7.92
C ALA A 122 16.30 3.44 6.83
N PRO A 123 16.61 2.17 7.15
CA PRO A 123 16.65 1.10 6.15
C PRO A 123 15.28 0.84 5.49
N VAL A 124 14.20 0.92 6.28
CA VAL A 124 12.82 0.77 5.80
C VAL A 124 12.47 1.93 4.85
N ARG A 125 12.69 3.17 5.28
CA ARG A 125 12.50 4.35 4.41
C ARG A 125 13.32 4.26 3.12
N GLY A 126 14.52 3.67 3.17
CA GLY A 126 15.33 3.38 1.99
C GLY A 126 14.67 2.41 1.02
N ALA A 127 14.04 1.35 1.52
CA ALA A 127 13.30 0.38 0.71
C ALA A 127 12.01 0.98 0.15
N LEU A 128 11.26 1.75 0.95
CA LEU A 128 10.04 2.44 0.51
C LEU A 128 10.33 3.49 -0.57
N TRP A 129 11.45 4.21 -0.48
CA TRP A 129 11.89 5.13 -1.53
C TRP A 129 12.09 4.42 -2.86
N LYS A 130 12.77 3.27 -2.86
CA LYS A 130 12.95 2.46 -4.07
C LYS A 130 11.61 1.99 -4.64
N ALA A 131 10.70 1.54 -3.77
CA ALA A 131 9.36 1.15 -4.17
C ALA A 131 8.57 2.33 -4.74
N ALA A 132 8.56 3.49 -4.06
CA ALA A 132 7.86 4.69 -4.51
C ALA A 132 8.33 5.16 -5.89
N THR A 133 9.65 5.18 -6.14
CA THR A 133 10.21 5.59 -7.43
C THR A 133 9.97 4.57 -8.54
N MET A 134 9.97 3.27 -8.23
CA MET A 134 9.67 2.21 -9.20
C MET A 134 8.18 2.18 -9.55
N LEU A 135 7.31 2.12 -8.55
CA LEU A 135 5.87 2.04 -8.73
C LEU A 135 5.28 3.38 -9.19
N GLY A 136 5.87 4.50 -8.80
CA GLY A 136 5.49 5.84 -9.24
C GLY A 136 5.54 5.99 -10.76
N ARG A 137 6.45 5.33 -11.46
CA ARG A 137 6.48 5.33 -12.93
C ARG A 137 5.19 4.78 -13.54
N ARG A 138 4.59 3.79 -12.92
CA ARG A 138 3.30 3.23 -13.34
C ARG A 138 2.14 4.11 -12.85
N ALA A 139 2.17 4.50 -11.57
CA ALA A 139 1.12 5.29 -10.96
C ALA A 139 0.86 6.62 -11.68
N TYR A 140 1.95 7.29 -12.09
CA TYR A 140 1.87 8.58 -12.79
C TYR A 140 1.99 8.48 -14.31
N SER A 141 1.91 7.28 -14.89
CA SER A 141 2.09 7.09 -16.35
C SER A 141 1.10 7.86 -17.21
N SER A 142 -0.09 8.18 -16.69
CA SER A 142 -1.12 8.99 -17.34
C SER A 142 -1.15 10.44 -16.89
N ALA A 143 -0.14 10.91 -16.15
CA ALA A 143 -0.09 12.30 -15.70
C ALA A 143 0.01 13.25 -16.89
N PRO A 144 -0.76 14.37 -16.90
CA PRO A 144 -0.74 15.32 -18.01
C PRO A 144 0.53 16.19 -18.03
N VAL A 145 1.34 16.14 -16.98
CA VAL A 145 2.55 16.94 -16.80
C VAL A 145 3.68 16.09 -16.24
N PRO A 146 4.96 16.49 -16.36
CA PRO A 146 6.07 15.80 -15.73
C PRO A 146 5.91 15.72 -14.22
N VAL A 147 6.22 14.54 -13.64
CA VAL A 147 6.15 14.31 -12.19
C VAL A 147 7.51 13.87 -11.67
N THR A 148 7.98 14.56 -10.64
CA THR A 148 9.22 14.23 -9.90
C THR A 148 8.85 13.92 -8.46
N LEU A 149 9.41 12.86 -7.89
CA LEU A 149 9.34 12.55 -6.46
C LEU A 149 10.62 13.03 -5.79
N GLU A 150 10.50 13.63 -4.61
CA GLU A 150 11.62 14.11 -3.80
C GLU A 150 11.37 13.81 -2.33
N ALA A 151 12.34 13.15 -1.66
CA ALA A 151 12.27 12.86 -0.25
C ALA A 151 13.44 13.52 0.51
N PRO A 152 13.32 13.80 1.81
CA PRO A 152 14.35 14.44 2.60
C PRO A 152 15.70 13.71 2.48
N GLY A 153 16.76 14.48 2.18
CA GLY A 153 18.12 13.95 2.00
C GLY A 153 18.34 13.09 0.75
N ARG A 154 17.43 13.12 -0.23
CA ARG A 154 17.52 12.35 -1.49
C ARG A 154 17.34 13.26 -2.68
N SER A 155 18.07 12.96 -3.76
CA SER A 155 17.87 13.64 -5.04
C SER A 155 16.50 13.31 -5.63
N GLY A 156 15.86 14.30 -6.26
CA GLY A 156 14.60 14.11 -6.96
C GLY A 156 14.71 13.09 -8.09
N VAL A 157 13.70 12.23 -8.21
CA VAL A 157 13.61 11.21 -9.27
C VAL A 157 12.39 11.50 -10.13
N ARG A 158 12.61 11.75 -11.41
CA ARG A 158 11.52 11.89 -12.38
C ARG A 158 10.88 10.53 -12.64
N VAL A 159 9.60 10.40 -12.30
CA VAL A 159 8.79 9.18 -12.47
C VAL A 159 7.90 9.24 -13.69
N HIS A 160 7.56 10.46 -14.17
CA HIS A 160 6.84 10.66 -15.41
C HIS A 160 7.44 11.82 -16.21
N GLY A 161 7.64 11.61 -17.51
CA GLY A 161 7.96 12.64 -18.48
C GLY A 161 6.69 13.28 -19.04
N GLY A 162 6.84 14.30 -19.87
CA GLY A 162 5.72 14.98 -20.52
C GLY A 162 6.11 16.39 -20.93
N GLY A 163 5.21 17.08 -21.59
CA GLY A 163 5.36 18.51 -21.93
C GLY A 163 4.83 19.42 -20.81
N GLY A 164 5.26 20.68 -20.84
CA GLY A 164 4.79 21.70 -19.90
C GLY A 164 5.56 21.75 -18.59
N ALA A 165 5.05 22.58 -17.67
CA ALA A 165 5.65 22.79 -16.36
C ALA A 165 5.29 21.62 -15.42
N GLY A 166 6.32 20.93 -14.95
CA GLY A 166 6.18 19.74 -14.10
C GLY A 166 5.80 20.05 -12.66
N VAL A 167 5.50 18.99 -11.92
CA VAL A 167 5.23 19.03 -10.48
C VAL A 167 6.26 18.18 -9.75
N THR A 168 6.81 18.72 -8.66
CA THR A 168 7.62 17.95 -7.71
C THR A 168 6.78 17.65 -6.48
N LEU A 169 6.58 16.36 -6.21
CA LEU A 169 5.92 15.87 -5.00
C LEU A 169 6.99 15.63 -3.94
N ARG A 170 6.91 16.38 -2.82
CA ARG A 170 7.85 16.29 -1.70
C ARG A 170 7.20 15.67 -0.49
N GLY A 171 7.88 14.73 0.13
CA GLY A 171 7.42 14.06 1.36
C GLY A 171 8.33 12.92 1.77
N GLU A 172 8.03 12.34 2.93
CA GLU A 172 8.71 11.12 3.37
C GLU A 172 8.43 9.96 2.38
N PRO A 173 9.33 8.98 2.26
CA PRO A 173 9.19 7.88 1.31
C PRO A 173 7.86 7.13 1.39
N GLU A 174 7.35 6.90 2.60
CA GLU A 174 6.06 6.26 2.85
C GLU A 174 4.89 7.09 2.36
N GLU A 175 4.93 8.42 2.53
CA GLU A 175 3.89 9.32 2.07
C GLU A 175 3.80 9.35 0.54
N LEU A 176 4.96 9.41 -0.11
CA LEU A 176 5.06 9.36 -1.57
C LEU A 176 4.60 8.01 -2.13
N LEU A 177 4.90 6.91 -1.41
CA LEU A 177 4.45 5.58 -1.78
C LEU A 177 2.93 5.45 -1.64
N LEU A 178 2.35 5.87 -0.53
CA LEU A 178 0.90 5.85 -0.30
C LEU A 178 0.16 6.69 -1.34
N HIS A 179 0.68 7.88 -1.66
CA HIS A 179 0.12 8.71 -2.72
C HIS A 179 0.18 8.00 -4.09
N ALA A 180 1.27 7.32 -4.42
CA ALA A 180 1.36 6.53 -5.64
C ALA A 180 0.34 5.39 -5.69
N PHE A 181 -0.02 4.79 -4.53
CA PHE A 181 -1.09 3.82 -4.38
C PHE A 181 -2.51 4.44 -4.38
N GLY A 182 -2.63 5.75 -4.64
CA GLY A 182 -3.93 6.43 -4.74
C GLY A 182 -4.55 6.84 -3.40
N ARG A 183 -3.77 6.86 -2.31
CA ARG A 183 -4.24 7.35 -1.01
C ARG A 183 -4.06 8.86 -0.94
N ASP A 184 -5.11 9.56 -0.50
CA ASP A 184 -5.10 11.02 -0.34
C ASP A 184 -4.84 11.44 1.13
N ALA A 185 -4.96 10.49 2.07
CA ALA A 185 -4.58 10.69 3.48
C ALA A 185 -3.04 10.63 3.64
N VAL A 186 -2.33 11.64 3.11
CA VAL A 186 -0.86 11.73 3.07
C VAL A 186 -0.37 13.13 3.41
N ARG A 187 0.87 13.25 3.88
CA ARG A 187 1.57 14.51 4.14
C ARG A 187 2.61 14.74 3.04
N ILE A 188 2.18 15.34 1.93
CA ILE A 188 3.03 15.68 0.80
C ILE A 188 2.81 17.13 0.36
N ASP A 189 3.86 17.78 -0.09
CA ASP A 189 3.82 19.06 -0.77
C ASP A 189 3.92 18.84 -2.28
N ALA A 190 3.13 19.60 -3.05
CA ALA A 190 3.19 19.61 -4.50
C ALA A 190 3.71 20.97 -4.97
N ASP A 191 4.96 21.00 -5.40
CA ASP A 191 5.64 22.19 -5.89
C ASP A 191 5.59 22.27 -7.41
N GLY A 192 5.03 23.34 -7.93
CA GLY A 192 4.80 23.58 -9.36
C GLY A 192 3.61 24.49 -9.60
N PRO A 193 3.24 24.76 -10.86
CA PRO A 193 2.05 25.56 -11.18
C PRO A 193 0.80 24.95 -10.55
N ALA A 194 -0.07 25.81 -9.98
CA ALA A 194 -1.28 25.37 -9.27
C ALA A 194 -2.18 24.44 -10.09
N GLU A 195 -2.32 24.72 -11.39
CA GLU A 195 -3.09 23.88 -12.32
C GLU A 195 -2.46 22.50 -12.50
N SER A 196 -1.14 22.43 -12.68
CA SER A 196 -0.39 21.18 -12.80
C SER A 196 -0.45 20.35 -11.50
N ALA A 197 -0.29 21.00 -10.36
CA ALA A 197 -0.39 20.34 -9.04
C ALA A 197 -1.80 19.78 -8.80
N ARG A 198 -2.85 20.53 -9.18
CA ARG A 198 -4.23 20.07 -9.12
C ARG A 198 -4.45 18.86 -10.04
N ALA A 199 -4.01 18.93 -11.29
CA ALA A 199 -4.17 17.84 -12.26
C ALA A 199 -3.52 16.52 -11.78
N VAL A 200 -2.32 16.60 -11.16
CA VAL A 200 -1.65 15.43 -10.57
C VAL A 200 -2.37 14.90 -9.33
N ARG A 201 -3.00 15.77 -8.55
CA ARG A 201 -3.75 15.38 -7.35
C ARG A 201 -5.07 14.70 -7.70
N GLU A 202 -5.78 15.21 -8.71
CA GLU A 202 -7.08 14.71 -9.13
C GLU A 202 -7.01 13.51 -10.07
N MET A 203 -5.84 13.21 -10.65
CA MET A 203 -5.68 12.06 -11.54
C MET A 203 -5.90 10.75 -10.80
N LYS A 204 -6.48 9.77 -11.51
CA LYS A 204 -6.60 8.41 -10.98
C LYS A 204 -5.23 7.75 -10.97
N ARG A 205 -4.74 7.44 -9.79
CA ARG A 205 -3.53 6.65 -9.57
C ARG A 205 -3.95 5.21 -9.26
N THR A 206 -3.53 4.27 -10.08
CA THR A 206 -3.89 2.86 -9.88
C THR A 206 -2.64 2.01 -10.02
N ILE A 207 -2.23 1.43 -8.92
CA ILE A 207 -1.32 0.29 -8.87
C ILE A 207 -2.20 -0.91 -8.48
N PRO A 208 -2.23 -1.97 -9.29
CA PRO A 208 -3.00 -3.17 -8.98
C PRO A 208 -2.48 -3.87 -7.74
#